data_41a89a6045a46bf5f8a7a17f0e6ced79
#
_entry.id   41a89a6045a46bf5f8a7a17f0e6ced79
#
_cell.length_a   1.000
_cell.length_b   1.000
_cell.length_c   1.000
_cell.angle_alpha   90.00
_cell.angle_beta   90.00
_cell.angle_gamma   90.00
#
_symmetry.space_group_name_H-M   'P 1'
#
loop_
_entity.id
_entity.type
_entity.pdbx_description
1 polymer ?
#
loop_
_entity_poly.entity_id
_entity_poly.type
_entity_poly.pdbx_seq_one_letter_code
_entity_poly.pdbx_strand_id
1 'polypeptide(L)'
;MYLKKINLKNRTALVTGAGKGIGKACAIALAEAGANLIIISRTQNDLDNVSRIIKKLKSKCSTFACDVTNYIQIKNIISKQKKIDILVNNAGTNIPEHFTKIQKKNLEYLVKINTMATFHIAQLCTLKMLETKNRKKIGGSIINMSSQMGHVGGPNRSVYNMTKFGIEGLTKGMAIDLAKNNIRVNTICPTFVDTPMTKIFFKNKNFKKEVHNKIPLGRIAEVSDVATAVAFLASNASSMITGTSILVDGGWTAI
;
A
#
# COMPACT_ATOMS: atom_id res chain seq x y z
N MET A 1 -14.29 -14.96 -20.37
CA MET A 1 -14.95 -14.07 -19.36
C MET A 1 -13.90 -13.26 -18.63
N TYR A 2 -13.83 -11.96 -18.90
CA TYR A 2 -12.73 -11.08 -18.48
C TYR A 2 -12.76 -10.75 -16.98
N LEU A 3 -13.93 -10.45 -16.39
CA LEU A 3 -14.04 -10.08 -14.98
C LEU A 3 -13.75 -11.23 -14.00
N LYS A 4 -13.82 -12.49 -14.44
CA LYS A 4 -13.39 -13.64 -13.61
C LYS A 4 -11.89 -13.61 -13.28
N LYS A 5 -11.09 -12.77 -13.97
CA LYS A 5 -9.67 -12.58 -13.67
C LYS A 5 -9.42 -11.82 -12.36
N ILE A 6 -10.42 -11.12 -11.80
CA ILE A 6 -10.34 -10.46 -10.48
C ILE A 6 -10.65 -11.47 -9.35
N ASN A 7 -10.22 -12.69 -9.48
CA ASN A 7 -10.40 -13.73 -8.47
C ASN A 7 -9.04 -14.02 -7.81
N LEU A 8 -9.00 -13.96 -6.47
CA LEU A 8 -7.81 -14.18 -5.67
C LEU A 8 -7.89 -15.48 -4.83
N LYS A 9 -8.82 -16.40 -5.16
CA LYS A 9 -8.89 -17.69 -4.48
C LYS A 9 -7.54 -18.39 -4.50
N ASN A 10 -7.18 -19.02 -3.38
CA ASN A 10 -5.89 -19.69 -3.17
C ASN A 10 -4.67 -18.76 -3.20
N ARG A 11 -4.84 -17.45 -3.20
CA ARG A 11 -3.77 -16.47 -3.00
C ARG A 11 -3.66 -16.08 -1.54
N THR A 12 -2.46 -15.74 -1.11
CA THR A 12 -2.19 -15.17 0.22
C THR A 12 -1.62 -13.77 0.05
N ALA A 13 -2.29 -12.79 0.64
CA ALA A 13 -1.90 -11.39 0.61
C ALA A 13 -1.40 -10.93 1.97
N LEU A 14 -0.25 -10.25 1.99
CA LEU A 14 0.26 -9.54 3.15
C LEU A 14 -0.04 -8.05 2.98
N VAL A 15 -0.65 -7.43 3.99
CA VAL A 15 -0.99 -6.00 4.01
C VAL A 15 -0.39 -5.34 5.24
N THR A 16 0.44 -4.32 5.05
CA THR A 16 1.00 -3.52 6.14
C THR A 16 0.15 -2.29 6.42
N GLY A 17 0.12 -1.82 7.68
CA GLY A 17 -0.75 -0.72 8.08
C GLY A 17 -2.25 -1.05 7.96
N ALA A 18 -2.61 -2.33 8.10
CA ALA A 18 -3.95 -2.85 7.81
C ALA A 18 -4.99 -2.58 8.90
N GLY A 19 -4.64 -1.94 10.01
CA GLY A 19 -5.56 -1.74 11.14
C GLY A 19 -6.65 -0.68 10.88
N LYS A 20 -6.36 0.35 10.07
CA LYS A 20 -7.25 1.50 9.81
C LYS A 20 -7.11 2.01 8.37
N GLY A 21 -8.04 2.88 7.96
CA GLY A 21 -7.96 3.65 6.72
C GLY A 21 -7.79 2.77 5.48
N ILE A 22 -6.89 3.20 4.58
CA ILE A 22 -6.63 2.55 3.29
C ILE A 22 -6.21 1.09 3.47
N GLY A 23 -5.28 0.79 4.37
CA GLY A 23 -4.79 -0.57 4.58
C GLY A 23 -5.88 -1.54 5.04
N LYS A 24 -6.79 -1.10 5.93
CA LYS A 24 -7.98 -1.86 6.32
C LYS A 24 -8.87 -2.15 5.11
N ALA A 25 -9.17 -1.13 4.32
CA ALA A 25 -10.02 -1.28 3.13
C ALA A 25 -9.40 -2.22 2.10
N CYS A 26 -8.09 -2.09 1.84
CA CYS A 26 -7.35 -3.01 0.96
C CYS A 26 -7.42 -4.46 1.44
N ALA A 27 -7.22 -4.70 2.75
CA ALA A 27 -7.29 -6.04 3.31
C ALA A 27 -8.69 -6.67 3.15
N ILE A 28 -9.74 -5.88 3.34
CA ILE A 28 -11.13 -6.33 3.15
C ILE A 28 -11.40 -6.62 1.66
N ALA A 29 -11.07 -5.71 0.75
CA ALA A 29 -11.30 -5.90 -0.69
C ALA A 29 -10.55 -7.12 -1.26
N LEU A 30 -9.33 -7.38 -0.78
CA LEU A 30 -8.59 -8.60 -1.16
C LEU A 30 -9.27 -9.87 -0.62
N ALA A 31 -9.86 -9.81 0.58
CA ALA A 31 -10.62 -10.93 1.14
C ALA A 31 -11.94 -11.17 0.37
N GLU A 32 -12.66 -10.12 -0.02
CA GLU A 32 -13.84 -10.19 -0.88
C GLU A 32 -13.52 -10.84 -2.23
N ALA A 33 -12.35 -10.55 -2.78
CA ALA A 33 -11.84 -11.21 -3.99
C ALA A 33 -11.38 -12.67 -3.74
N GLY A 34 -11.37 -13.15 -2.49
CA GLY A 34 -11.10 -14.55 -2.13
C GLY A 34 -9.68 -14.83 -1.62
N ALA A 35 -8.85 -13.82 -1.36
CA ALA A 35 -7.52 -14.02 -0.81
C ALA A 35 -7.55 -14.36 0.69
N ASN A 36 -6.59 -15.18 1.13
CA ASN A 36 -6.25 -15.29 2.55
C ASN A 36 -5.34 -14.11 2.94
N LEU A 37 -5.46 -13.63 4.18
CA LEU A 37 -4.79 -12.41 4.63
C LEU A 37 -3.77 -12.66 5.74
N ILE A 38 -2.65 -11.95 5.63
CA ILE A 38 -1.67 -11.69 6.68
C ILE A 38 -1.69 -10.17 6.88
N ILE A 39 -2.16 -9.72 8.03
CA ILE A 39 -2.31 -8.29 8.30
C ILE A 39 -1.40 -7.83 9.43
N ILE A 40 -0.70 -6.73 9.19
CA ILE A 40 0.29 -6.17 10.12
C ILE A 40 -0.08 -4.72 10.43
N SER A 41 -0.14 -4.36 11.71
CA SER A 41 -0.18 -2.98 12.20
C SER A 41 0.30 -2.91 13.64
N ARG A 42 0.44 -1.71 14.21
CA ARG A 42 0.95 -1.53 15.58
C ARG A 42 -0.05 -1.91 16.67
N THR A 43 -1.35 -1.86 16.39
CA THR A 43 -2.42 -1.99 17.40
C THR A 43 -3.16 -3.30 17.20
N GLN A 44 -3.09 -4.22 18.17
CA GLN A 44 -3.74 -5.54 18.11
C GLN A 44 -5.26 -5.41 18.00
N ASN A 45 -5.90 -4.56 18.80
CA ASN A 45 -7.37 -4.39 18.78
C ASN A 45 -7.88 -3.96 17.38
N ASP A 46 -7.13 -3.11 16.66
CA ASP A 46 -7.50 -2.71 15.30
C ASP A 46 -7.43 -3.92 14.35
N LEU A 47 -6.39 -4.74 14.48
CA LEU A 47 -6.21 -5.96 13.68
C LEU A 47 -7.31 -6.98 13.97
N ASP A 48 -7.70 -7.16 15.22
CA ASP A 48 -8.77 -8.10 15.62
C ASP A 48 -10.12 -7.69 15.03
N ASN A 49 -10.39 -6.38 15.00
CA ASN A 49 -11.59 -5.84 14.35
C ASN A 49 -11.60 -6.14 12.84
N VAL A 50 -10.47 -5.93 12.15
CA VAL A 50 -10.34 -6.23 10.71
C VAL A 50 -10.42 -7.73 10.45
N SER A 51 -9.75 -8.53 11.27
CA SER A 51 -9.75 -10.00 11.17
C SER A 51 -11.17 -10.58 11.30
N ARG A 52 -12.00 -10.04 12.21
CA ARG A 52 -13.40 -10.47 12.33
C ARG A 52 -14.19 -10.24 11.04
N ILE A 53 -13.98 -9.10 10.37
CA ILE A 53 -14.64 -8.80 9.09
C ILE A 53 -14.17 -9.79 8.02
N ILE A 54 -12.84 -10.00 7.89
CA ILE A 54 -12.24 -10.91 6.90
C ILE A 54 -12.74 -12.34 7.09
N LYS A 55 -12.85 -12.82 8.33
CA LYS A 55 -13.34 -14.17 8.64
C LYS A 55 -14.82 -14.34 8.27
N LYS A 56 -15.65 -13.30 8.41
CA LYS A 56 -17.07 -13.32 7.93
C LYS A 56 -17.14 -13.49 6.40
N LEU A 57 -16.14 -13.05 5.65
CA LEU A 57 -16.01 -13.25 4.20
C LEU A 57 -15.46 -14.65 3.84
N LYS A 58 -15.36 -15.57 4.81
CA LYS A 58 -14.82 -16.94 4.66
C LYS A 58 -13.35 -17.01 4.24
N SER A 59 -12.59 -15.92 4.40
CA SER A 59 -11.14 -15.87 4.17
C SER A 59 -10.37 -16.11 5.47
N LYS A 60 -9.24 -16.83 5.39
CA LYS A 60 -8.33 -16.99 6.54
C LYS A 60 -7.61 -15.67 6.78
N CYS A 61 -7.38 -15.33 8.05
CA CYS A 61 -6.69 -14.10 8.44
C CYS A 61 -5.77 -14.35 9.64
N SER A 62 -4.48 -14.06 9.46
CA SER A 62 -3.47 -14.02 10.53
C SER A 62 -3.14 -12.57 10.85
N THR A 63 -3.04 -12.23 12.13
CA THR A 63 -2.79 -10.87 12.63
C THR A 63 -1.45 -10.79 13.34
N PHE A 64 -0.69 -9.73 13.12
CA PHE A 64 0.59 -9.50 13.80
C PHE A 64 0.71 -8.03 14.21
N ALA A 65 0.70 -7.79 15.53
CA ALA A 65 0.99 -6.47 16.09
C ALA A 65 2.50 -6.20 15.99
N CYS A 66 2.89 -5.31 15.07
CA CYS A 66 4.29 -5.01 14.81
C CYS A 66 4.46 -3.60 14.24
N ASP A 67 5.53 -2.91 14.66
CA ASP A 67 6.02 -1.74 13.95
C ASP A 67 6.82 -2.18 12.72
N VAL A 68 6.43 -1.73 11.54
CA VAL A 68 7.08 -2.09 10.27
C VAL A 68 8.54 -1.66 10.19
N THR A 69 8.98 -0.75 11.04
CA THR A 69 10.38 -0.32 11.15
C THR A 69 11.25 -1.27 11.98
N ASN A 70 10.64 -2.25 12.66
CA ASN A 70 11.37 -3.31 13.37
C ASN A 70 11.69 -4.46 12.40
N TYR A 71 12.85 -4.36 11.74
CA TYR A 71 13.28 -5.32 10.74
C TYR A 71 13.32 -6.77 11.25
N ILE A 72 13.82 -7.00 12.46
CA ILE A 72 13.96 -8.35 13.02
C ILE A 72 12.59 -8.99 13.22
N GLN A 73 11.63 -8.24 13.78
CA GLN A 73 10.28 -8.74 14.00
C GLN A 73 9.56 -9.02 12.66
N ILE A 74 9.69 -8.12 11.69
CA ILE A 74 9.13 -8.31 10.34
C ILE A 74 9.73 -9.54 9.66
N LYS A 75 11.05 -9.70 9.70
CA LYS A 75 11.74 -10.87 9.16
C LYS A 75 11.21 -12.17 9.79
N ASN A 76 11.05 -12.22 11.10
CA ASN A 76 10.51 -13.38 11.82
C ASN A 76 9.05 -13.67 11.45
N ILE A 77 8.22 -12.63 11.25
CA ILE A 77 6.83 -12.80 10.81
C ILE A 77 6.78 -13.40 9.41
N ILE A 78 7.52 -12.83 8.46
CA ILE A 78 7.49 -13.22 7.05
C ILE A 78 8.08 -14.63 6.84
N SER A 79 9.20 -14.95 7.50
CA SER A 79 9.86 -16.25 7.35
C SER A 79 8.96 -17.42 7.76
N LYS A 80 8.12 -17.24 8.78
CA LYS A 80 7.19 -18.25 9.29
C LYS A 80 5.95 -18.46 8.41
N GLN A 81 5.72 -17.62 7.40
CA GLN A 81 4.58 -17.79 6.51
C GLN A 81 4.83 -18.95 5.53
N LYS A 82 3.79 -19.76 5.32
CA LYS A 82 3.86 -20.85 4.35
C LYS A 82 3.94 -20.34 2.90
N LYS A 83 3.29 -19.21 2.64
CA LYS A 83 3.14 -18.66 1.29
C LYS A 83 2.79 -17.19 1.33
N ILE A 84 3.34 -16.42 0.40
CA ILE A 84 2.93 -15.05 0.08
C ILE A 84 2.86 -14.94 -1.44
N ASP A 85 1.76 -14.43 -1.98
CA ASP A 85 1.55 -14.21 -3.42
C ASP A 85 1.38 -12.73 -3.75
N ILE A 86 0.87 -11.96 -2.78
CA ILE A 86 0.53 -10.55 -2.94
C ILE A 86 1.10 -9.79 -1.73
N LEU A 87 1.75 -8.66 -2.00
CA LEU A 87 2.15 -7.70 -0.98
C LEU A 87 1.48 -6.36 -1.23
N VAL A 88 0.82 -5.80 -0.22
CA VAL A 88 0.41 -4.39 -0.19
C VAL A 88 1.23 -3.67 0.85
N ASN A 89 2.25 -2.95 0.42
CA ASN A 89 3.12 -2.10 1.22
C ASN A 89 2.43 -0.76 1.47
N ASN A 90 1.53 -0.72 2.45
CA ASN A 90 0.71 0.47 2.71
C ASN A 90 1.14 1.27 3.95
N ALA A 91 1.85 0.66 4.90
CA ALA A 91 2.29 1.38 6.09
C ALA A 91 3.15 2.60 5.74
N GLY A 92 2.79 3.74 6.27
CA GLY A 92 3.48 5.01 6.03
C GLY A 92 2.82 6.16 6.78
N THR A 93 3.48 7.31 6.80
CA THR A 93 2.98 8.51 7.46
C THR A 93 3.51 9.77 6.79
N ASN A 94 2.98 10.91 7.21
CA ASN A 94 3.40 12.22 6.76
C ASN A 94 3.44 13.18 7.96
N ILE A 95 4.51 13.97 8.04
CA ILE A 95 4.70 15.05 9.02
C ILE A 95 4.95 16.32 8.21
N PRO A 96 3.94 17.21 8.10
CA PRO A 96 4.09 18.46 7.35
C PRO A 96 4.97 19.45 8.08
N GLU A 97 6.05 19.88 7.43
CA GLU A 97 6.94 20.92 7.94
C GLU A 97 7.44 21.79 6.79
N HIS A 98 7.55 23.12 7.03
CA HIS A 98 8.20 24.02 6.09
C HIS A 98 9.67 23.61 5.91
N PHE A 99 10.20 23.68 4.70
CA PHE A 99 11.54 23.15 4.36
C PHE A 99 12.64 23.61 5.31
N THR A 100 12.66 24.90 5.66
CA THR A 100 13.66 25.49 6.57
C THR A 100 13.49 25.11 8.04
N LYS A 101 12.37 24.45 8.41
CA LYS A 101 12.03 24.08 9.80
C LYS A 101 11.97 22.58 10.01
N ILE A 102 12.33 21.78 9.01
CA ILE A 102 12.34 20.32 9.10
C ILE A 102 13.28 19.87 10.20
N GLN A 103 12.74 19.14 11.17
CA GLN A 103 13.53 18.56 12.24
C GLN A 103 14.20 17.28 11.77
N LYS A 104 15.50 17.11 12.10
CA LYS A 104 16.29 15.91 11.75
C LYS A 104 15.57 14.61 12.12
N LYS A 105 15.01 14.54 13.33
CA LYS A 105 14.27 13.36 13.80
C LYS A 105 13.06 13.00 12.92
N ASN A 106 12.35 14.01 12.38
CA ASN A 106 11.19 13.80 11.51
C ASN A 106 11.61 13.35 10.11
N LEU A 107 12.70 13.91 9.57
CA LEU A 107 13.32 13.45 8.33
C LEU A 107 13.70 11.96 8.44
N GLU A 108 14.48 11.60 9.47
CA GLU A 108 14.93 10.23 9.70
C GLU A 108 13.77 9.26 9.88
N TYR A 109 12.75 9.65 10.64
CA TYR A 109 11.56 8.83 10.86
C TYR A 109 10.77 8.61 9.58
N LEU A 110 10.53 9.67 8.77
CA LEU A 110 9.81 9.55 7.51
C LEU A 110 10.56 8.67 6.50
N VAL A 111 11.86 8.83 6.38
CA VAL A 111 12.70 7.97 5.52
C VAL A 111 12.64 6.53 6.01
N LYS A 112 12.77 6.31 7.32
CA LYS A 112 12.74 4.98 7.92
C LYS A 112 11.43 4.26 7.65
N ILE A 113 10.28 4.91 7.87
CA ILE A 113 8.97 4.26 7.74
C ILE A 113 8.49 4.18 6.30
N ASN A 114 8.62 5.25 5.50
CA ASN A 114 8.04 5.30 4.16
C ASN A 114 8.92 4.61 3.10
N THR A 115 10.25 4.57 3.32
CA THR A 115 11.20 4.10 2.29
C THR A 115 11.90 2.82 2.74
N MET A 116 12.66 2.87 3.85
CA MET A 116 13.46 1.72 4.29
C MET A 116 12.58 0.52 4.68
N ALA A 117 11.52 0.74 5.46
CA ALA A 117 10.60 -0.33 5.84
C ALA A 117 9.91 -0.92 4.61
N THR A 118 9.47 -0.09 3.67
CA THR A 118 8.87 -0.54 2.40
C THR A 118 9.84 -1.41 1.61
N PHE A 119 11.11 -0.99 1.48
CA PHE A 119 12.15 -1.77 0.81
C PHE A 119 12.37 -3.13 1.49
N HIS A 120 12.60 -3.15 2.78
CA HIS A 120 12.88 -4.38 3.52
C HIS A 120 11.72 -5.39 3.45
N ILE A 121 10.49 -4.91 3.60
CA ILE A 121 9.31 -5.78 3.52
C ILE A 121 9.15 -6.33 2.10
N ALA A 122 9.34 -5.48 1.09
CA ALA A 122 9.30 -5.91 -0.31
C ALA A 122 10.34 -6.99 -0.59
N GLN A 123 11.58 -6.80 -0.14
CA GLN A 123 12.67 -7.78 -0.29
C GLN A 123 12.35 -9.11 0.40
N LEU A 124 11.94 -9.08 1.67
CA LEU A 124 11.59 -10.27 2.44
C LEU A 124 10.40 -11.03 1.83
N CYS A 125 9.36 -10.30 1.41
CA CYS A 125 8.21 -10.91 0.73
C CYS A 125 8.58 -11.49 -0.62
N THR A 126 9.46 -10.82 -1.38
CA THR A 126 9.97 -11.34 -2.67
C THR A 126 10.72 -12.67 -2.47
N LEU A 127 11.62 -12.73 -1.49
CA LEU A 127 12.32 -13.99 -1.16
C LEU A 127 11.31 -15.10 -0.84
N LYS A 128 10.29 -14.81 -0.01
CA LYS A 128 9.22 -15.77 0.30
C LYS A 128 8.38 -16.13 -0.92
N MET A 129 8.11 -15.22 -1.83
CA MET A 129 7.42 -15.51 -3.10
C MET A 129 8.24 -16.47 -3.96
N LEU A 130 9.56 -16.31 -4.04
CA LEU A 130 10.46 -17.13 -4.84
C LEU A 130 10.58 -18.58 -4.34
N GLU A 131 10.36 -18.84 -3.04
CA GLU A 131 10.28 -20.20 -2.49
C GLU A 131 9.08 -21.01 -3.00
N THR A 132 8.07 -20.35 -3.56
CA THR A 132 6.85 -21.03 -4.03
C THR A 132 7.13 -21.82 -5.32
N LYS A 133 6.92 -23.14 -5.29
CA LYS A 133 7.02 -23.99 -6.49
C LYS A 133 6.13 -23.43 -7.61
N ASN A 134 6.64 -23.46 -8.84
CA ASN A 134 5.95 -22.95 -10.03
C ASN A 134 5.61 -21.44 -9.98
N ARG A 135 6.41 -20.61 -9.25
CA ARG A 135 6.20 -19.17 -9.16
C ARG A 135 6.00 -18.50 -10.53
N LYS A 136 6.81 -18.86 -11.54
CA LYS A 136 6.67 -18.34 -12.90
C LYS A 136 5.29 -18.58 -13.52
N LYS A 137 4.64 -19.71 -13.23
CA LYS A 137 3.29 -20.01 -13.71
C LYS A 137 2.21 -19.31 -12.88
N ILE A 138 2.40 -19.23 -11.56
CA ILE A 138 1.42 -18.67 -10.63
C ILE A 138 1.45 -17.14 -10.65
N GLY A 139 2.63 -16.55 -10.80
CA GLY A 139 2.86 -15.12 -10.71
C GLY A 139 2.75 -14.57 -9.29
N GLY A 140 3.23 -13.35 -9.09
CA GLY A 140 3.13 -12.57 -7.86
C GLY A 140 2.74 -11.13 -8.14
N SER A 141 2.29 -10.39 -7.11
CA SER A 141 2.01 -8.96 -7.23
C SER A 141 2.46 -8.21 -5.98
N ILE A 142 3.28 -7.18 -6.19
CA ILE A 142 3.70 -6.24 -5.16
C ILE A 142 3.09 -4.88 -5.49
N ILE A 143 2.40 -4.31 -4.52
CA ILE A 143 1.71 -3.02 -4.66
C ILE A 143 2.25 -2.11 -3.57
N ASN A 144 3.02 -1.11 -3.98
CA ASN A 144 3.56 -0.10 -3.08
C ASN A 144 2.60 1.08 -3.00
N MET A 145 2.17 1.45 -1.79
CA MET A 145 1.34 2.64 -1.59
C MET A 145 2.22 3.89 -1.69
N SER A 146 2.13 4.55 -2.83
CA SER A 146 2.75 5.82 -3.07
C SER A 146 1.78 6.97 -2.73
N SER A 147 1.74 7.99 -3.53
CA SER A 147 0.86 9.15 -3.43
C SER A 147 0.91 9.93 -4.74
N GLN A 148 -0.08 10.77 -5.03
CA GLN A 148 0.07 11.83 -6.02
C GLN A 148 1.34 12.67 -5.77
N MET A 149 1.77 12.78 -4.50
CA MET A 149 3.00 13.46 -4.09
C MET A 149 4.29 12.70 -4.49
N GLY A 150 4.19 11.57 -5.15
CA GLY A 150 5.27 10.90 -5.88
C GLY A 150 5.40 11.37 -7.33
N HIS A 151 4.52 12.29 -7.77
CA HIS A 151 4.46 12.83 -9.14
C HIS A 151 4.48 14.36 -9.18
N VAL A 152 3.96 15.02 -8.14
CA VAL A 152 3.90 16.47 -8.02
C VAL A 152 4.36 16.95 -6.64
N GLY A 153 4.79 18.20 -6.55
CA GLY A 153 5.16 18.84 -5.29
C GLY A 153 3.93 19.28 -4.48
N GLY A 154 4.13 19.43 -3.17
CA GLY A 154 3.14 20.02 -2.29
C GLY A 154 3.77 20.86 -1.18
N PRO A 155 3.11 21.95 -0.72
CA PRO A 155 3.64 22.80 0.33
C PRO A 155 3.82 22.03 1.63
N ASN A 156 4.94 22.26 2.33
CA ASN A 156 5.30 21.59 3.58
C ASN A 156 5.42 20.07 3.48
N ARG A 157 5.80 19.54 2.30
CA ARG A 157 5.82 18.10 2.01
C ARG A 157 7.17 17.60 1.45
N SER A 158 8.25 18.40 1.53
CA SER A 158 9.53 18.10 0.88
C SER A 158 10.04 16.69 1.20
N VAL A 159 10.07 16.30 2.49
CA VAL A 159 10.51 14.96 2.91
C VAL A 159 9.53 13.88 2.45
N TYR A 160 8.23 14.14 2.58
CA TYR A 160 7.21 13.20 2.12
C TYR A 160 7.29 12.98 0.61
N ASN A 161 7.42 14.07 -0.18
CA ASN A 161 7.66 13.99 -1.63
C ASN A 161 8.90 13.14 -1.94
N MET A 162 10.05 13.46 -1.32
CA MET A 162 11.28 12.69 -1.48
C MET A 162 11.06 11.20 -1.26
N THR A 163 10.34 10.81 -0.20
CA THR A 163 10.06 9.40 0.08
C THR A 163 9.14 8.76 -0.96
N LYS A 164 8.14 9.48 -1.47
CA LYS A 164 7.18 8.95 -2.45
C LYS A 164 7.75 8.89 -3.86
N PHE A 165 8.54 9.87 -4.30
CA PHE A 165 9.34 9.77 -5.53
C PHE A 165 10.34 8.59 -5.45
N GLY A 166 10.95 8.37 -4.29
CA GLY A 166 11.81 7.20 -4.06
C GLY A 166 11.07 5.87 -4.22
N ILE A 167 9.81 5.77 -3.79
CA ILE A 167 8.96 4.58 -3.99
C ILE A 167 8.64 4.35 -5.47
N GLU A 168 8.42 5.42 -6.25
CA GLU A 168 8.22 5.30 -7.71
C GLU A 168 9.46 4.72 -8.39
N GLY A 169 10.65 5.23 -8.04
CA GLY A 169 11.94 4.71 -8.54
C GLY A 169 12.19 3.25 -8.13
N LEU A 170 12.00 2.93 -6.84
CA LEU A 170 12.10 1.57 -6.31
C LEU A 170 11.19 0.60 -7.07
N THR A 171 9.94 1.00 -7.31
CA THR A 171 8.94 0.16 -8.00
C THR A 171 9.38 -0.18 -9.42
N LYS A 172 9.94 0.78 -10.17
CA LYS A 172 10.47 0.55 -11.52
C LYS A 172 11.65 -0.43 -11.52
N GLY A 173 12.63 -0.23 -10.63
CA GLY A 173 13.77 -1.13 -10.48
C GLY A 173 13.33 -2.55 -10.16
N MET A 174 12.50 -2.72 -9.13
CA MET A 174 11.97 -4.02 -8.76
C MET A 174 11.16 -4.70 -9.87
N ALA A 175 10.41 -3.93 -10.67
CA ALA A 175 9.62 -4.49 -11.77
C ALA A 175 10.51 -5.14 -12.83
N ILE A 176 11.65 -4.54 -13.15
CA ILE A 176 12.64 -5.09 -14.09
C ILE A 176 13.32 -6.34 -13.51
N ASP A 177 13.78 -6.26 -12.26
CA ASP A 177 14.50 -7.36 -11.60
C ASP A 177 13.63 -8.62 -11.46
N LEU A 178 12.32 -8.44 -11.21
CA LEU A 178 11.40 -9.53 -10.86
C LEU A 178 10.55 -10.05 -12.04
N ALA A 179 10.62 -9.40 -13.20
CA ALA A 179 9.84 -9.77 -14.38
C ALA A 179 10.03 -11.23 -14.80
N LYS A 180 11.28 -11.73 -14.80
CA LYS A 180 11.61 -13.12 -15.15
C LYS A 180 10.97 -14.16 -14.22
N ASN A 181 10.56 -13.74 -13.03
CA ASN A 181 9.87 -14.57 -12.04
C ASN A 181 8.35 -14.43 -12.10
N ASN A 182 7.83 -13.66 -13.07
CA ASN A 182 6.41 -13.31 -13.17
C ASN A 182 5.87 -12.66 -11.90
N ILE A 183 6.67 -11.78 -11.27
CA ILE A 183 6.27 -10.95 -10.14
C ILE A 183 6.15 -9.52 -10.66
N ARG A 184 4.93 -8.98 -10.62
CA ARG A 184 4.62 -7.61 -11.03
C ARG A 184 4.78 -6.66 -9.85
N VAL A 185 5.28 -5.47 -10.10
CA VAL A 185 5.47 -4.44 -9.08
C VAL A 185 4.92 -3.12 -9.59
N ASN A 186 3.95 -2.55 -8.89
CA ASN A 186 3.30 -1.31 -9.27
C ASN A 186 3.06 -0.41 -8.05
N THR A 187 2.78 0.86 -8.29
CA THR A 187 2.30 1.78 -7.26
C THR A 187 0.82 2.09 -7.41
N ILE A 188 0.18 2.38 -6.29
CA ILE A 188 -1.09 3.11 -6.21
C ILE A 188 -0.79 4.48 -5.62
N CYS A 189 -1.29 5.53 -6.25
CA CYS A 189 -0.97 6.92 -5.96
C CYS A 189 -2.23 7.71 -5.60
N PRO A 190 -2.75 7.56 -4.36
CA PRO A 190 -3.93 8.31 -3.95
C PRO A 190 -3.64 9.79 -3.77
N THR A 191 -4.68 10.60 -3.96
CA THR A 191 -4.78 11.95 -3.39
C THR A 191 -5.21 11.88 -1.92
N PHE A 192 -5.83 12.95 -1.41
CA PHE A 192 -6.43 12.95 -0.09
C PHE A 192 -7.62 11.98 -0.03
N VAL A 193 -7.54 11.01 0.86
CA VAL A 193 -8.57 9.99 1.09
C VAL A 193 -9.20 10.21 2.44
N ASP A 194 -10.52 10.06 2.59
CA ASP A 194 -11.20 10.17 3.89
C ASP A 194 -10.77 9.02 4.80
N THR A 195 -9.90 9.33 5.72
CA THR A 195 -9.31 8.41 6.69
C THR A 195 -9.13 9.08 8.04
N PRO A 196 -8.95 8.33 9.14
CA PRO A 196 -8.60 8.94 10.44
C PRO A 196 -7.38 9.86 10.39
N MET A 197 -6.41 9.61 9.51
CA MET A 197 -5.23 10.45 9.33
C MET A 197 -5.58 11.80 8.70
N THR A 198 -6.38 11.83 7.66
CA THR A 198 -6.73 13.06 6.92
C THR A 198 -7.79 13.89 7.61
N LYS A 199 -8.66 13.27 8.43
CA LYS A 199 -9.67 14.00 9.25
C LYS A 199 -9.05 15.05 10.14
N ILE A 200 -7.82 14.86 10.64
CA ILE A 200 -7.11 15.83 11.45
C ILE A 200 -6.82 17.10 10.64
N PHE A 201 -6.37 16.96 9.40
CA PHE A 201 -6.07 18.09 8.50
C PHE A 201 -7.34 18.82 8.04
N PHE A 202 -8.43 18.09 7.81
CA PHE A 202 -9.72 18.63 7.36
C PHE A 202 -10.51 19.38 8.44
N LYS A 203 -10.05 19.42 9.69
CA LYS A 203 -10.55 20.36 10.70
C LYS A 203 -10.33 21.80 10.27
N ASN A 204 -9.27 22.10 9.50
CA ASN A 204 -9.08 23.38 8.86
C ASN A 204 -9.95 23.47 7.59
N LYS A 205 -11.05 24.25 7.68
CA LYS A 205 -12.03 24.42 6.59
C LYS A 205 -11.41 25.00 5.32
N ASN A 206 -10.47 25.95 5.45
CA ASN A 206 -9.79 26.56 4.30
C ASN A 206 -8.93 25.53 3.56
N PHE A 207 -8.16 24.74 4.29
CA PHE A 207 -7.39 23.65 3.71
C PHE A 207 -8.27 22.60 3.03
N LYS A 208 -9.41 22.23 3.66
CA LYS A 208 -10.37 21.32 3.04
C LYS A 208 -10.91 21.87 1.72
N LYS A 209 -11.28 23.17 1.68
CA LYS A 209 -11.75 23.84 0.45
C LYS A 209 -10.65 23.88 -0.63
N GLU A 210 -9.41 24.20 -0.25
CA GLU A 210 -8.25 24.17 -1.15
C GLU A 210 -8.07 22.79 -1.78
N VAL A 211 -8.11 21.73 -0.98
CA VAL A 211 -8.00 20.33 -1.47
C VAL A 211 -9.13 20.00 -2.43
N HIS A 212 -10.38 20.37 -2.12
CA HIS A 212 -11.52 20.16 -3.01
C HIS A 212 -11.34 20.86 -4.37
N ASN A 213 -10.88 22.12 -4.36
CA ASN A 213 -10.69 22.89 -5.59
C ASN A 213 -9.58 22.33 -6.49
N LYS A 214 -8.62 21.58 -5.91
CA LYS A 214 -7.53 20.93 -6.65
C LYS A 214 -7.89 19.55 -7.20
N ILE A 215 -9.06 19.00 -6.88
CA ILE A 215 -9.50 17.70 -7.38
C ILE A 215 -10.57 17.94 -8.47
N PRO A 216 -10.25 17.78 -9.76
CA PRO A 216 -11.22 18.01 -10.85
C PRO A 216 -12.54 17.25 -10.70
N LEU A 217 -12.52 16.01 -10.17
CA LEU A 217 -13.75 15.26 -9.87
C LEU A 217 -14.58 15.84 -8.71
N GLY A 218 -14.12 16.94 -8.05
CA GLY A 218 -14.90 17.69 -7.06
C GLY A 218 -15.20 16.96 -5.74
N ARG A 219 -14.51 15.85 -5.45
CA ARG A 219 -14.69 15.13 -4.17
C ARG A 219 -13.37 14.59 -3.62
N ILE A 220 -13.30 14.45 -2.32
CA ILE A 220 -12.22 13.72 -1.65
C ILE A 220 -12.42 12.22 -1.94
N ALA A 221 -11.33 11.51 -2.17
CA ALA A 221 -11.39 10.07 -2.41
C ALA A 221 -11.86 9.31 -1.15
N GLU A 222 -12.59 8.24 -1.36
CA GLU A 222 -12.93 7.26 -0.35
C GLU A 222 -11.90 6.12 -0.31
N VAL A 223 -11.86 5.39 0.80
CA VAL A 223 -10.96 4.22 0.91
C VAL A 223 -11.31 3.14 -0.12
N SER A 224 -12.55 3.05 -0.56
CA SER A 224 -13.05 2.15 -1.61
C SER A 224 -12.41 2.45 -2.97
N ASP A 225 -12.23 3.73 -3.34
CA ASP A 225 -11.59 4.13 -4.60
C ASP A 225 -10.18 3.53 -4.72
N VAL A 226 -9.45 3.51 -3.60
CA VAL A 226 -8.09 2.97 -3.54
C VAL A 226 -8.10 1.44 -3.45
N ALA A 227 -8.98 0.86 -2.63
CA ALA A 227 -9.00 -0.57 -2.36
C ALA A 227 -9.37 -1.40 -3.59
N THR A 228 -10.28 -0.91 -4.44
CA THR A 228 -10.64 -1.57 -5.71
C THR A 228 -9.50 -1.56 -6.71
N ALA A 229 -8.75 -0.46 -6.81
CA ALA A 229 -7.55 -0.39 -7.65
C ALA A 229 -6.45 -1.35 -7.16
N VAL A 230 -6.30 -1.50 -5.83
CA VAL A 230 -5.39 -2.50 -5.24
C VAL A 230 -5.84 -3.91 -5.58
N ALA A 231 -7.12 -4.25 -5.46
CA ALA A 231 -7.65 -5.57 -5.81
C ALA A 231 -7.43 -5.89 -7.32
N PHE A 232 -7.61 -4.90 -8.20
CA PHE A 232 -7.29 -5.02 -9.62
C PHE A 232 -5.80 -5.33 -9.84
N LEU A 233 -4.87 -4.56 -9.26
CA LEU A 233 -3.44 -4.79 -9.39
C LEU A 233 -2.98 -6.11 -8.75
N ALA A 234 -3.65 -6.57 -7.71
CA ALA A 234 -3.36 -7.87 -7.07
C ALA A 234 -3.74 -9.05 -7.95
N SER A 235 -4.65 -8.87 -8.89
CA SER A 235 -5.30 -9.92 -9.68
C SER A 235 -4.63 -10.17 -11.04
N ASN A 236 -5.09 -11.24 -11.71
CA ASN A 236 -4.66 -11.54 -13.08
C ASN A 236 -5.30 -10.61 -14.14
N ALA A 237 -6.25 -9.73 -13.74
CA ALA A 237 -6.79 -8.71 -14.64
C ALA A 237 -5.73 -7.67 -15.05
N SER A 238 -4.68 -7.51 -14.23
CA SER A 238 -3.54 -6.64 -14.49
C SER A 238 -2.26 -7.40 -14.88
N SER A 239 -2.40 -8.58 -15.49
CA SER A 239 -1.26 -9.49 -15.78
C SER A 239 -0.16 -8.89 -16.65
N MET A 240 -0.46 -7.85 -17.44
CA MET A 240 0.50 -7.15 -18.30
C MET A 240 0.90 -5.78 -17.75
N ILE A 241 0.57 -5.47 -16.48
CA ILE A 241 0.83 -4.18 -15.85
C ILE A 241 1.94 -4.37 -14.80
N THR A 242 3.12 -3.80 -15.05
CA THR A 242 4.25 -3.78 -14.11
C THR A 242 5.11 -2.55 -14.33
N GLY A 243 5.75 -2.03 -13.27
CA GLY A 243 6.62 -0.85 -13.31
C GLY A 243 5.88 0.47 -13.47
N THR A 244 4.55 0.50 -13.27
CA THR A 244 3.71 1.67 -13.47
C THR A 244 3.04 2.16 -12.19
N SER A 245 2.50 3.37 -12.29
CA SER A 245 1.75 4.05 -11.25
C SER A 245 0.28 4.17 -11.66
N ILE A 246 -0.65 3.76 -10.78
CA ILE A 246 -2.06 4.04 -10.96
C ILE A 246 -2.43 5.21 -10.06
N LEU A 247 -2.71 6.35 -10.67
CA LEU A 247 -3.20 7.55 -9.99
C LEU A 247 -4.66 7.35 -9.59
N VAL A 248 -4.95 7.55 -8.31
CA VAL A 248 -6.31 7.53 -7.74
C VAL A 248 -6.52 8.90 -7.09
N ASP A 249 -6.50 9.93 -7.92
CA ASP A 249 -6.34 11.31 -7.48
C ASP A 249 -7.42 12.28 -7.97
N GLY A 250 -8.42 11.75 -8.68
CA GLY A 250 -9.52 12.54 -9.20
C GLY A 250 -9.11 13.61 -10.23
N GLY A 251 -7.94 13.41 -10.87
CA GLY A 251 -7.39 14.33 -11.86
C GLY A 251 -6.45 15.40 -11.29
N TRP A 252 -6.10 15.36 -10.02
CA TRP A 252 -5.19 16.34 -9.40
C TRP A 252 -3.88 16.53 -10.16
N THR A 253 -3.27 15.45 -10.65
CA THR A 253 -1.98 15.52 -11.36
C THR A 253 -2.13 15.73 -12.87
N ALA A 254 -3.34 15.85 -13.38
CA ALA A 254 -3.60 16.08 -14.80
C ALA A 254 -3.60 17.57 -15.18
N ILE A 255 -3.54 18.47 -14.20
CA ILE A 255 -3.56 19.94 -14.36
C ILE A 255 -2.35 20.58 -13.69
#